data_170014243a89b05c7ab99f499465d40b
#
_entry.id   170014243a89b05c7ab99f499465d40b
#
_cell.length_a   1.000
_cell.length_b   1.000
_cell.length_c   1.000
_cell.angle_alpha   90.00
_cell.angle_beta   90.00
_cell.angle_gamma   90.00
#
_symmetry.space_group_name_H-M   'P 1'
#
loop_
_entity.id
_entity.type
_entity.pdbx_description
1 polymer ?
#
loop_
_entity_poly.entity_id
_entity_poly.type
_entity_poly.pdbx_seq_one_letter_code
_entity_poly.pdbx_strand_id
1 'polypeptide(L)' 'MAKRAIKTTNPFSGQSIMLTDEEHKLYNAVKLAEVQGDWERMQKRLDKFSRLNTKAYKVLLD' A
#
# COMPACT_ATOMS: atom_id res chain seq x y z
N MET A 1 -19.15 6.77 -1.82
CA MET A 1 -18.34 6.08 -0.82
C MET A 1 -17.32 5.18 -1.50
N ALA A 2 -16.12 5.15 -0.98
CA ALA A 2 -15.06 4.32 -1.54
C ALA A 2 -15.30 2.85 -1.25
N LYS A 3 -15.14 2.00 -2.27
CA LYS A 3 -15.25 0.56 -2.12
C LYS A 3 -13.88 -0.08 -2.29
N ARG A 4 -13.61 -1.11 -1.50
CA ARG A 4 -12.39 -1.92 -1.65
C ARG A 4 -12.63 -2.93 -2.77
N ALA A 5 -12.34 -2.52 -4.00
CA ALA A 5 -12.62 -3.30 -5.20
C ALA A 5 -11.37 -3.63 -6.02
N ILE A 6 -10.20 -3.13 -5.63
CA ILE A 6 -8.95 -3.36 -6.37
C ILE A 6 -8.16 -4.46 -5.66
N LYS A 7 -8.08 -5.63 -6.27
CA LYS A 7 -7.30 -6.73 -5.73
C LYS A 7 -5.81 -6.43 -5.87
N THR A 8 -5.10 -6.46 -4.75
CA THR A 8 -3.66 -6.20 -4.70
C THR A 8 -2.97 -7.39 -4.04
N THR A 9 -1.93 -7.90 -4.67
CA THR A 9 -1.23 -9.10 -4.21
C THR A 9 0.20 -8.78 -3.82
N ASN A 10 0.62 -9.32 -2.68
CA ASN A 10 2.02 -9.28 -2.26
C ASN A 10 2.79 -10.34 -3.06
N PRO A 11 3.72 -9.94 -3.94
CA PRO A 11 4.44 -10.89 -4.79
C PRO A 11 5.34 -11.85 -4.02
N PHE A 12 5.69 -11.51 -2.79
CA PHE A 12 6.58 -12.36 -1.98
C PHE A 12 5.83 -13.41 -1.19
N SER A 13 4.66 -13.06 -0.63
CA SER A 13 3.88 -13.99 0.18
C SER A 13 2.74 -14.67 -0.58
N GLY A 14 2.34 -14.09 -1.70
CA GLY A 14 1.17 -14.55 -2.46
C GLY A 14 -0.16 -14.14 -1.86
N GLN A 15 -0.14 -13.44 -0.74
CA GLN A 15 -1.37 -12.98 -0.10
C GLN A 15 -1.95 -11.79 -0.83
N SER A 16 -3.28 -11.71 -0.85
CA SER A 16 -3.99 -10.63 -1.54
C SER A 16 -4.96 -9.94 -0.60
N ILE A 17 -5.27 -8.69 -0.91
CA ILE A 17 -6.27 -7.92 -0.18
C ILE A 17 -6.91 -6.92 -1.13
N MET A 18 -8.18 -6.60 -0.89
CA MET A 18 -8.90 -5.62 -1.69
C MET A 18 -8.68 -4.22 -1.13
N LEU A 19 -8.39 -3.28 -2.01
CA LEU A 19 -8.11 -1.89 -1.65
C LEU A 19 -9.12 -0.96 -2.32
N THR A 20 -9.31 0.23 -1.71
CA THR A 20 -9.99 1.34 -2.37
C THR A 20 -9.04 1.99 -3.37
N ASP A 21 -9.58 2.84 -4.25
CA ASP A 21 -8.75 3.61 -5.19
C ASP A 21 -7.68 4.42 -4.47
N GLU A 22 -8.06 5.07 -3.38
CA GLU A 22 -7.13 5.90 -2.61
C GLU A 22 -6.02 5.05 -1.98
N GLU A 23 -6.39 3.93 -1.38
CA GLU A 23 -5.43 3.00 -0.79
C GLU A 23 -4.47 2.45 -1.84
N HIS A 24 -5.00 2.09 -3.00
CA HIS A 24 -4.20 1.58 -4.10
C HIS A 24 -3.21 2.62 -4.63
N LYS A 25 -3.64 3.87 -4.73
CA LYS A 25 -2.76 4.97 -5.14
C LYS A 25 -1.62 5.17 -4.14
N LEU A 26 -1.92 5.09 -2.85
CA LEU A 26 -0.89 5.18 -1.82
C LEU A 26 0.09 4.02 -1.88
N TYR A 27 -0.42 2.81 -2.09
CA TYR A 27 0.42 1.64 -2.23
C TYR A 27 1.39 1.79 -3.40
N ASN A 28 0.88 2.22 -4.56
CA ASN A 28 1.73 2.47 -5.73
C ASN A 28 2.76 3.57 -5.47
N ALA A 29 2.37 4.61 -4.74
CA ALA A 29 3.28 5.70 -4.39
C ALA A 29 4.40 5.22 -3.47
N VAL A 30 4.11 4.33 -2.53
CA VAL A 30 5.13 3.71 -1.67
C VAL A 30 6.12 2.90 -2.53
N LYS A 31 5.61 2.08 -3.44
CA LYS A 31 6.45 1.27 -4.32
C LYS A 31 7.31 2.14 -5.23
N LEU A 32 6.76 3.21 -5.76
CA LEU A 32 7.51 4.13 -6.59
C LEU A 32 8.63 4.82 -5.82
N ALA A 33 8.34 5.29 -4.61
CA ALA A 33 9.35 5.92 -3.76
C ALA A 33 10.48 4.94 -3.41
N GLU A 34 10.14 3.68 -3.18
CA GLU A 34 11.12 2.62 -2.92
C GLU A 34 12.05 2.44 -4.11
N VAL A 35 11.50 2.34 -5.33
CA VAL A 35 12.28 2.19 -6.56
C VAL A 35 13.18 3.41 -6.78
N GLN A 36 12.71 4.60 -6.48
CA GLN A 36 13.46 5.85 -6.62
C GLN A 36 14.48 6.07 -5.52
N GLY A 37 14.43 5.26 -4.45
CA GLY A 37 15.30 5.43 -3.30
C GLY A 37 14.95 6.63 -2.43
N ASP A 38 13.74 7.15 -2.54
CA ASP A 38 13.28 8.30 -1.75
C ASP A 38 12.68 7.80 -0.43
N TRP A 39 13.54 7.51 0.52
CA TRP A 39 13.15 6.92 1.79
C TRP A 39 12.25 7.83 2.62
N GLU A 40 12.44 9.13 2.55
CA GLU A 40 11.65 10.09 3.29
C GLU A 40 10.19 10.08 2.81
N ARG A 41 9.98 10.14 1.50
CA ARG A 41 8.63 10.04 0.93
C ARG A 41 8.01 8.67 1.21
N MET A 42 8.80 7.63 1.09
CA MET A 42 8.34 6.27 1.36
C MET A 42 7.80 6.16 2.78
N GLN A 43 8.53 6.68 3.77
CA GLN A 43 8.11 6.64 5.17
C GLN A 43 6.81 7.39 5.40
N LYS A 44 6.66 8.57 4.84
CA LYS A 44 5.44 9.37 4.99
C LYS A 44 4.23 8.66 4.40
N ARG A 45 4.37 8.11 3.20
CA ARG A 45 3.28 7.43 2.53
C ARG A 45 2.96 6.10 3.18
N LEU A 46 3.97 5.40 3.67
CA LEU A 46 3.81 4.15 4.41
C LEU A 46 3.02 4.37 5.70
N ASP A 47 3.36 5.40 6.44
CA ASP A 47 2.65 5.78 7.66
C ASP A 47 1.18 6.09 7.37
N LYS A 48 0.93 6.88 6.34
CA LYS A 48 -0.44 7.21 5.94
C LYS A 48 -1.22 5.96 5.51
N PHE A 49 -0.59 5.09 4.73
CA PHE A 49 -1.22 3.86 4.26
C PHE A 49 -1.59 2.95 5.43
N SER A 50 -0.68 2.78 6.39
CA SER A 50 -0.93 1.93 7.55
C SER A 50 -2.09 2.46 8.41
N ARG A 51 -2.24 3.77 8.49
CA ARG A 51 -3.35 4.39 9.23
C ARG A 51 -4.68 4.23 8.50
N LEU A 52 -4.65 4.30 7.17
CA LEU A 52 -5.87 4.12 6.37
C LEU A 52 -6.35 2.68 6.38
N ASN A 53 -5.43 1.73 6.31
CA ASN A 53 -5.78 0.32 6.26
C ASN A 53 -4.66 -0.52 6.86
N THR A 54 -4.70 -0.68 8.18
CA THR A 54 -3.70 -1.44 8.93
C THR A 54 -3.58 -2.88 8.44
N LYS A 55 -4.71 -3.52 8.13
CA LYS A 55 -4.72 -4.89 7.65
C LYS A 55 -3.99 -5.01 6.31
N ALA A 56 -4.25 -4.09 5.39
CA ALA A 56 -3.58 -4.08 4.10
C ALA A 56 -2.08 -3.84 4.25
N TYR A 57 -1.70 -2.96 5.16
CA TYR A 57 -0.30 -2.74 5.47
C TYR A 57 0.40 -4.04 5.88
N LYS A 58 -0.23 -4.80 6.78
CA LYS A 58 0.33 -6.07 7.25
C LYS A 58 0.41 -7.11 6.14
N VAL A 59 -0.59 -7.15 5.27
CA VAL A 59 -0.62 -8.13 4.17
C VAL A 59 0.41 -7.78 3.09
N LEU A 60 0.52 -6.51 2.73
CA LEU A 60 1.28 -6.09 1.55
C LEU A 60 2.68 -5.59 1.84
N LEU A 61 2.91 -4.98 2.99
CA LEU A 61 4.14 -4.22 3.26
C LEU A 61 4.87 -4.63 4.53
N ASP A 62 4.27 -5.44 5.34
CA ASP A 62 4.90 -5.89 6.59
C ASP A 62 5.68 -7.19 6.41
#